data_96fabbcf174e7f8edfb44a1b2ed4574e
#
_entry.id   96fabbcf174e7f8edfb44a1b2ed4574e
#
_cell.length_a   1.000
_cell.length_b   1.000
_cell.length_c   1.000
_cell.angle_alpha   90.00
_cell.angle_beta   90.00
_cell.angle_gamma   90.00
#
_symmetry.space_group_name_H-M   'P 1'
#
loop_
_entity.id
_entity.type
_entity.pdbx_description
1 polymer ?
#
loop_
_entity_poly.entity_id
_entity_poly.type
_entity_poly.pdbx_seq_one_letter_code
_entity_poly.pdbx_strand_id
1 'polypeptide(L)'
;QAWSYVAPGTQYRMKLVIADRNDSSFDSAVFLEGGSFYLGLDLGEDLTIANETAPCDEESVIIGVEPSSDPSVTYQWFIFDGVDFVEIPGETTSYLEVFDPGIYGLQVTYGTEGCEVFDDVTVEFAPKPIAYAPDPIIICDDDFPNDGFADFTLTDRDAQIINGQPDVFVMYFETYELADEGDPDNQLISPYTNTVVWNQTVFARIEEISYGCYDITELELVVLESPDINTEPTDYYLCDDDQDGIELFDLTSKEFEIIGFLPGVTLTYHLTWEGAFDGVGALPNPEAYPGTDGTVIYR
;
A
#
# COMPACT_ATOMS: atom_id res chain seq x y z
N GLN A 1 -2.72 42.07 28.02
CA GLN A 1 -1.48 41.32 27.79
C GLN A 1 -0.77 41.90 26.58
N ALA A 2 0.50 42.21 26.72
CA ALA A 2 1.36 42.59 25.58
C ALA A 2 2.33 41.42 25.33
N TRP A 3 2.39 40.96 24.11
CA TRP A 3 3.32 39.94 23.68
C TRP A 3 4.10 40.40 22.46
N SER A 4 5.29 39.92 22.29
CA SER A 4 6.13 40.16 21.12
C SER A 4 7.00 38.94 20.88
N TYR A 5 7.12 38.54 19.62
CA TYR A 5 8.10 37.53 19.24
C TYR A 5 9.51 38.08 19.36
N VAL A 6 10.41 37.28 19.92
CA VAL A 6 11.82 37.53 20.00
C VAL A 6 12.58 36.46 19.24
N ALA A 7 13.63 36.83 18.51
CA ALA A 7 14.47 35.87 17.80
C ALA A 7 15.51 35.30 18.77
N PRO A 8 15.72 33.96 18.81
CA PRO A 8 16.79 33.37 19.60
C PRO A 8 18.15 33.96 19.28
N GLY A 9 19.03 34.06 20.26
CA GLY A 9 20.38 34.64 20.11
C GLY A 9 20.46 36.17 19.96
N THR A 10 19.32 36.86 20.00
CA THR A 10 19.28 38.31 19.89
C THR A 10 19.07 38.95 21.24
N GLN A 11 19.95 39.88 21.63
CA GLN A 11 19.81 40.62 22.90
C GLN A 11 18.69 41.67 22.80
N TYR A 12 17.66 41.50 23.59
CA TYR A 12 16.53 42.43 23.69
C TYR A 12 16.61 43.22 24.99
N ARG A 13 16.29 44.49 24.91
CA ARG A 13 16.17 45.35 26.10
C ARG A 13 14.69 45.67 26.31
N MET A 14 14.10 45.12 27.36
CA MET A 14 12.77 45.50 27.80
C MET A 14 12.86 46.71 28.76
N LYS A 15 12.06 47.72 28.49
CA LYS A 15 11.90 48.87 29.38
C LYS A 15 10.45 48.92 29.86
N LEU A 16 10.26 48.64 31.14
CA LEU A 16 8.98 48.82 31.81
C LEU A 16 8.98 50.25 32.43
N VAL A 17 7.98 51.05 32.11
CA VAL A 17 7.81 52.39 32.61
C VAL A 17 6.46 52.47 33.29
N ILE A 18 6.50 52.79 34.60
CA ILE A 18 5.32 53.12 35.38
C ILE A 18 5.38 54.63 35.61
N ALA A 19 4.32 55.35 35.27
CA ALA A 19 4.18 56.75 35.53
C ALA A 19 2.99 56.97 36.45
N ASP A 20 3.25 57.59 37.58
CA ASP A 20 2.22 58.16 38.43
C ASP A 20 1.90 59.59 37.92
N ARG A 21 0.62 59.93 37.91
CA ARG A 21 0.17 61.18 37.27
C ARG A 21 -0.09 62.30 38.22
N ASN A 22 -0.24 62.14 39.53
CA ASN A 22 -0.77 63.19 40.34
C ASN A 22 -0.22 63.37 41.77
N ASP A 23 0.53 62.47 42.36
CA ASP A 23 1.17 62.69 43.63
C ASP A 23 2.42 61.80 43.88
N SER A 24 3.23 62.12 44.86
CA SER A 24 4.45 61.41 45.23
C SER A 24 4.23 60.40 46.38
N SER A 25 2.99 60.05 46.69
CA SER A 25 2.64 59.37 47.94
C SER A 25 2.35 57.94 47.87
N PHE A 26 2.25 57.36 46.66
CA PHE A 26 1.95 55.94 46.44
C PHE A 26 2.99 55.28 45.52
N ASP A 27 3.51 54.15 45.98
CA ASP A 27 4.43 53.31 45.20
C ASP A 27 3.67 52.51 44.16
N SER A 28 4.14 52.57 42.91
CA SER A 28 3.64 51.71 41.85
C SER A 28 4.54 50.49 41.63
N ALA A 29 3.99 49.34 41.49
CA ALA A 29 4.75 48.10 41.22
C ALA A 29 4.21 47.39 39.99
N VAL A 30 5.13 46.78 39.23
CA VAL A 30 4.80 45.83 38.17
C VAL A 30 5.16 44.44 38.66
N PHE A 31 4.19 43.56 38.66
CA PHE A 31 4.40 42.16 38.92
C PHE A 31 4.49 41.42 37.58
N LEU A 32 5.61 40.72 37.38
CA LEU A 32 5.75 39.76 36.27
C LEU A 32 5.39 38.41 36.82
N GLU A 33 4.47 37.72 36.12
CA GLU A 33 4.13 36.37 36.44
C GLU A 33 5.35 35.45 36.22
N GLY A 34 5.61 34.51 37.15
CA GLY A 34 6.67 33.53 36.98
C GLY A 34 6.40 32.72 35.71
N GLY A 35 7.38 32.57 34.84
CA GLY A 35 7.22 31.93 33.56
C GLY A 35 6.69 32.84 32.43
N SER A 36 6.48 34.16 32.69
CA SER A 36 6.02 35.09 31.63
C SER A 36 7.09 35.44 30.58
N PHE A 37 8.34 35.02 30.81
CA PHE A 37 9.41 35.01 29.81
C PHE A 37 9.71 33.52 29.45
N TYR A 38 9.11 33.04 28.43
CA TYR A 38 9.43 31.76 27.87
C TYR A 38 10.43 31.96 26.73
N LEU A 39 11.65 31.51 26.94
CA LEU A 39 12.62 31.33 25.86
C LEU A 39 12.22 30.01 25.19
N GLY A 40 11.22 30.08 24.31
CA GLY A 40 10.57 28.88 23.80
C GLY A 40 11.54 28.03 23.01
N LEU A 41 12.05 26.98 23.62
CA LEU A 41 12.41 25.76 22.89
C LEU A 41 11.12 25.00 22.69
N ASP A 42 10.83 24.58 21.47
CA ASP A 42 9.63 23.83 21.10
C ASP A 42 10.05 22.80 20.06
N LEU A 43 10.10 21.53 20.45
CA LEU A 43 10.41 20.39 19.58
C LEU A 43 9.21 19.92 18.76
N GLY A 44 8.06 20.57 18.94
CA GLY A 44 6.82 20.21 18.28
C GLY A 44 5.97 19.20 19.07
N GLU A 45 4.98 18.65 18.38
CA GLU A 45 4.09 17.65 18.98
C GLU A 45 4.78 16.28 19.06
N ASP A 46 4.36 15.46 20.05
CA ASP A 46 4.79 14.07 20.16
C ASP A 46 4.46 13.28 18.89
N LEU A 47 5.42 12.51 18.43
CA LEU A 47 5.30 11.61 17.29
C LEU A 47 4.84 10.24 17.79
N THR A 48 3.54 10.07 18.00
CA THR A 48 2.98 8.87 18.64
C THR A 48 1.90 8.20 17.80
N ILE A 49 1.73 6.90 18.05
CA ILE A 49 0.65 6.10 17.47
C ILE A 49 -0.72 6.70 17.85
N ALA A 50 -0.86 7.15 19.10
CA ALA A 50 -2.11 7.72 19.60
C ALA A 50 -2.50 9.05 18.92
N ASN A 51 -1.52 9.81 18.44
CA ASN A 51 -1.72 11.07 17.73
C ASN A 51 -1.77 10.90 16.20
N GLU A 52 -1.60 9.68 15.69
CA GLU A 52 -1.50 9.37 14.25
C GLU A 52 -0.32 10.14 13.56
N THR A 53 0.75 10.39 14.32
CA THR A 53 1.94 11.13 13.87
C THR A 53 3.22 10.29 13.91
N ALA A 54 3.14 9.05 14.38
CA ALA A 54 4.27 8.14 14.46
C ALA A 54 4.84 7.83 13.06
N PRO A 55 6.18 7.92 12.86
CA PRO A 55 6.83 7.39 11.66
C PRO A 55 6.69 5.87 11.59
N CYS A 56 6.89 5.31 10.41
CA CYS A 56 6.81 3.86 10.21
C CYS A 56 8.05 3.15 10.76
N ASP A 57 7.88 1.93 11.26
CA ASP A 57 8.99 1.04 11.61
C ASP A 57 9.98 0.91 10.45
N GLU A 58 11.26 0.74 10.76
CA GLU A 58 12.39 0.68 9.81
C GLU A 58 12.74 2.02 9.13
N GLU A 59 12.02 3.08 9.41
CA GLU A 59 12.35 4.43 8.99
C GLU A 59 13.13 5.17 10.07
N SER A 60 13.74 6.30 9.72
CA SER A 60 14.26 7.25 10.68
C SER A 60 13.44 8.52 10.67
N VAL A 61 13.43 9.23 11.78
CA VAL A 61 12.83 10.55 11.86
C VAL A 61 13.84 11.57 12.36
N ILE A 62 13.81 12.76 11.77
CA ILE A 62 14.64 13.88 12.21
C ILE A 62 13.80 14.77 13.12
N ILE A 63 14.23 14.90 14.38
CA ILE A 63 13.64 15.81 15.37
C ILE A 63 14.59 16.95 15.64
N GLY A 64 14.08 18.10 16.10
CA GLY A 64 14.94 19.23 16.48
C GLY A 64 14.40 20.59 16.07
N VAL A 65 15.28 21.56 16.10
CA VAL A 65 14.97 22.97 15.82
C VAL A 65 15.93 23.56 14.80
N GLU A 66 15.52 24.64 14.15
CA GLU A 66 16.40 25.39 13.27
C GLU A 66 17.65 25.87 14.03
N PRO A 67 18.86 25.69 13.45
CA PRO A 67 20.09 26.08 14.09
C PRO A 67 20.17 27.59 14.30
N SER A 68 20.63 28.00 15.46
CA SER A 68 20.88 29.44 15.75
C SER A 68 22.01 29.94 14.87
N SER A 69 21.88 31.19 14.40
CA SER A 69 22.99 31.92 13.76
C SER A 69 24.05 32.43 14.71
N ASP A 70 23.78 32.39 16.02
CA ASP A 70 24.75 32.80 17.07
C ASP A 70 25.66 31.60 17.39
N PRO A 71 27.01 31.75 17.15
CA PRO A 71 27.95 30.67 17.38
C PRO A 71 28.17 30.35 18.87
N SER A 72 27.64 31.16 19.79
CA SER A 72 27.70 30.88 21.23
C SER A 72 26.58 29.96 21.71
N VAL A 73 25.63 29.62 20.85
CA VAL A 73 24.57 28.66 21.16
C VAL A 73 25.10 27.24 21.00
N THR A 74 24.86 26.43 22.00
CA THR A 74 25.25 25.00 21.99
C THR A 74 24.03 24.13 22.24
N TYR A 75 24.08 22.90 21.71
CA TYR A 75 23.03 21.92 21.78
C TYR A 75 23.56 20.64 22.45
N GLN A 76 22.71 19.95 23.19
CA GLN A 76 22.98 18.61 23.74
C GLN A 76 21.71 17.82 23.77
N TRP A 77 21.74 16.64 23.18
CA TRP A 77 20.61 15.71 23.17
C TRP A 77 20.69 14.73 24.34
N PHE A 78 19.52 14.33 24.79
CA PHE A 78 19.30 13.39 25.89
C PHE A 78 18.27 12.36 25.49
N ILE A 79 18.33 11.18 26.12
CA ILE A 79 17.30 10.15 26.05
C ILE A 79 16.82 9.86 27.48
N PHE A 80 15.51 9.69 27.65
CA PHE A 80 14.93 9.32 28.93
C PHE A 80 15.10 7.81 29.16
N ASP A 81 15.78 7.41 30.24
CA ASP A 81 16.08 6.00 30.56
C ASP A 81 14.98 5.32 31.41
N GLY A 82 13.87 6.03 31.67
CA GLY A 82 12.78 5.60 32.53
C GLY A 82 12.83 6.19 33.94
N VAL A 83 13.93 6.91 34.30
CA VAL A 83 14.12 7.59 35.58
C VAL A 83 14.54 9.05 35.35
N ASP A 84 15.57 9.25 34.54
CA ASP A 84 16.15 10.57 34.27
C ASP A 84 16.50 10.70 32.77
N PHE A 85 16.73 11.94 32.32
CA PHE A 85 17.30 12.23 31.02
C PHE A 85 18.82 12.03 31.06
N VAL A 86 19.33 11.11 30.24
CA VAL A 86 20.73 10.75 30.11
C VAL A 86 21.28 11.36 28.81
N GLU A 87 22.44 12.01 28.89
CA GLU A 87 23.12 12.60 27.76
C GLU A 87 23.42 11.56 26.67
N ILE A 88 23.09 11.88 25.39
CA ILE A 88 23.52 11.09 24.24
C ILE A 88 24.90 11.60 23.80
N PRO A 89 25.97 10.82 23.99
CA PRO A 89 27.33 11.33 23.79
C PRO A 89 27.60 11.68 22.33
N GLY A 90 28.02 12.92 22.09
CA GLY A 90 28.39 13.39 20.76
C GLY A 90 27.26 14.01 19.96
N GLU A 91 26.01 13.89 20.41
CA GLU A 91 24.85 14.49 19.75
C GLU A 91 24.69 15.96 20.21
N THR A 92 25.39 16.84 19.48
CA THR A 92 25.50 18.27 19.80
C THR A 92 25.06 19.19 18.68
N THR A 93 24.23 18.65 17.74
CA THR A 93 23.61 19.41 16.66
C THR A 93 22.20 19.85 17.04
N SER A 94 21.64 20.80 16.30
CA SER A 94 20.25 21.25 16.53
C SER A 94 19.20 20.23 16.10
N TYR A 95 19.59 19.21 15.32
CA TYR A 95 18.76 18.09 14.86
C TYR A 95 19.36 16.78 15.33
N LEU A 96 18.50 15.81 15.58
CA LEU A 96 18.84 14.42 15.88
C LEU A 96 18.06 13.50 14.94
N GLU A 97 18.73 12.55 14.31
CA GLU A 97 18.11 11.47 13.57
C GLU A 97 17.86 10.29 14.52
N VAL A 98 16.62 9.88 14.65
CA VAL A 98 16.14 8.88 15.61
C VAL A 98 15.67 7.64 14.87
N PHE A 99 16.09 6.46 15.34
CA PHE A 99 15.77 5.14 14.79
C PHE A 99 15.00 4.25 15.78
N ASP A 100 15.03 4.58 17.05
CA ASP A 100 14.41 3.78 18.10
C ASP A 100 13.32 4.58 18.82
N PRO A 101 12.23 3.95 19.30
CA PRO A 101 11.23 4.63 20.10
C PRO A 101 11.81 5.09 21.44
N GLY A 102 11.40 6.29 21.89
CA GLY A 102 11.88 6.86 23.15
C GLY A 102 11.36 8.27 23.40
N ILE A 103 11.74 8.82 24.56
CA ILE A 103 11.53 10.24 24.86
C ILE A 103 12.89 10.92 24.73
N TYR A 104 12.99 11.84 23.78
CA TYR A 104 14.23 12.55 23.47
C TYR A 104 14.14 13.99 23.93
N GLY A 105 15.15 14.45 24.67
CA GLY A 105 15.22 15.81 25.17
C GLY A 105 16.32 16.60 24.49
N LEU A 106 16.08 17.85 24.21
CA LEU A 106 17.09 18.80 23.72
C LEU A 106 17.33 19.91 24.77
N GLN A 107 18.57 20.04 25.15
CA GLN A 107 19.03 21.22 25.92
C GLN A 107 19.71 22.18 24.96
N VAL A 108 19.28 23.44 25.00
CA VAL A 108 19.90 24.52 24.26
C VAL A 108 20.46 25.51 25.26
N THR A 109 21.76 25.79 25.14
CA THR A 109 22.47 26.77 26.00
C THR A 109 22.79 28.03 25.20
N TYR A 110 22.30 29.17 25.66
CA TYR A 110 22.45 30.47 25.01
C TYR A 110 23.53 31.31 25.66
N GLY A 111 24.42 31.84 24.84
CA GLY A 111 25.41 32.83 25.21
C GLY A 111 26.46 32.37 26.22
N THR A 112 27.38 33.25 26.57
CA THR A 112 28.48 32.96 27.51
C THR A 112 28.04 32.92 28.98
N GLU A 113 26.83 33.39 29.29
CA GLU A 113 26.24 33.37 30.63
C GLU A 113 25.55 32.02 30.93
N GLY A 114 25.38 31.15 29.90
CA GLY A 114 24.87 29.80 30.05
C GLY A 114 23.38 29.71 30.40
N CYS A 115 22.52 30.50 29.75
CA CYS A 115 21.07 30.36 29.90
C CYS A 115 20.63 29.04 29.20
N GLU A 116 20.13 28.11 29.97
CA GLU A 116 19.69 26.79 29.47
C GLU A 116 18.17 26.74 29.34
N VAL A 117 17.72 26.15 28.27
CA VAL A 117 16.33 25.77 28.06
C VAL A 117 16.28 24.29 27.66
N PHE A 118 15.22 23.62 28.02
CA PHE A 118 15.03 22.19 27.75
C PHE A 118 13.61 21.96 27.30
N ASP A 119 13.47 21.06 26.32
CA ASP A 119 12.21 20.55 25.88
C ASP A 119 12.37 19.07 25.47
N ASP A 120 11.30 18.31 25.45
CA ASP A 120 11.33 16.91 25.09
C ASP A 120 10.18 16.55 24.12
N VAL A 121 10.40 15.49 23.36
CA VAL A 121 9.44 14.93 22.42
C VAL A 121 9.43 13.41 22.53
N THR A 122 8.23 12.82 22.55
CA THR A 122 8.06 11.38 22.50
C THR A 122 8.05 10.92 21.06
N VAL A 123 8.83 9.89 20.74
CA VAL A 123 8.87 9.23 19.44
C VAL A 123 8.45 7.78 19.60
N GLU A 124 7.39 7.38 18.92
CA GLU A 124 6.97 6.01 18.70
C GLU A 124 7.09 5.70 17.21
N PHE A 125 7.20 4.43 16.86
CA PHE A 125 7.16 3.96 15.47
C PHE A 125 5.92 3.10 15.26
N ALA A 126 5.18 3.38 14.20
CA ALA A 126 4.01 2.62 13.81
C ALA A 126 4.44 1.32 13.09
N PRO A 127 3.84 0.17 13.40
CA PRO A 127 4.21 -1.08 12.75
C PRO A 127 3.89 -1.04 11.25
N LYS A 128 4.85 -1.45 10.41
CA LYS A 128 4.61 -1.67 8.97
C LYS A 128 3.77 -2.92 8.75
N PRO A 129 2.80 -2.90 7.83
CA PRO A 129 2.19 -4.12 7.35
C PRO A 129 3.22 -4.97 6.59
N ILE A 130 2.93 -6.27 6.41
CA ILE A 130 3.74 -7.19 5.63
C ILE A 130 2.99 -7.53 4.35
N ALA A 131 3.58 -7.26 3.20
CA ALA A 131 3.04 -7.66 1.90
C ALA A 131 3.41 -9.12 1.62
N TYR A 132 2.47 -10.04 1.83
CA TYR A 132 2.71 -11.45 1.51
C TYR A 132 2.63 -11.67 0.00
N ALA A 133 3.61 -12.41 -0.54
CA ALA A 133 3.63 -12.73 -1.96
C ALA A 133 2.43 -13.63 -2.34
N PRO A 134 1.56 -13.20 -3.26
CA PRO A 134 0.42 -13.99 -3.71
C PRO A 134 0.81 -15.02 -4.77
N ASP A 135 -0.07 -16.00 -4.99
CA ASP A 135 0.03 -16.86 -6.16
C ASP A 135 -0.24 -16.05 -7.46
N PRO A 136 0.35 -16.41 -8.59
CA PRO A 136 0.03 -15.78 -9.87
C PRO A 136 -1.46 -15.83 -10.21
N ILE A 137 -1.97 -14.85 -10.97
CA ILE A 137 -3.28 -14.96 -11.62
C ILE A 137 -3.03 -15.51 -13.01
N ILE A 138 -3.62 -16.68 -13.29
CA ILE A 138 -3.45 -17.38 -14.57
C ILE A 138 -4.80 -17.40 -15.28
N ILE A 139 -4.85 -16.87 -16.50
CA ILE A 139 -6.05 -16.80 -17.35
C ILE A 139 -5.68 -17.38 -18.71
N CYS A 140 -6.62 -18.11 -19.34
CA CYS A 140 -6.47 -18.50 -20.73
C CYS A 140 -6.92 -17.34 -21.63
N ASP A 141 -6.18 -17.11 -22.70
CA ASP A 141 -6.59 -16.21 -23.76
C ASP A 141 -7.76 -16.88 -24.51
N ASP A 142 -8.97 -16.40 -24.29
CA ASP A 142 -10.20 -16.93 -24.88
C ASP A 142 -10.70 -16.13 -26.09
N ASP A 143 -9.94 -15.10 -26.47
CA ASP A 143 -10.17 -14.27 -27.64
C ASP A 143 -9.52 -14.85 -28.90
N PHE A 144 -10.07 -14.52 -30.07
CA PHE A 144 -9.41 -14.80 -31.34
C PHE A 144 -9.07 -13.48 -32.07
N PRO A 145 -7.81 -13.31 -32.50
CA PRO A 145 -6.65 -14.23 -32.37
C PRO A 145 -6.08 -14.24 -30.95
N ASN A 146 -5.50 -15.38 -30.50
CA ASN A 146 -4.70 -15.43 -29.29
C ASN A 146 -3.64 -14.34 -29.35
N ASP A 147 -3.82 -13.24 -28.64
CA ASP A 147 -2.95 -12.08 -28.70
C ASP A 147 -2.16 -11.81 -27.40
N GLY A 148 -2.43 -12.62 -26.37
CA GLY A 148 -1.73 -12.59 -25.09
C GLY A 148 -2.22 -11.51 -24.15
N PHE A 149 -3.40 -10.94 -24.40
CA PHE A 149 -4.07 -10.02 -23.52
C PHE A 149 -5.28 -10.68 -22.86
N ALA A 150 -5.54 -10.33 -21.59
CA ALA A 150 -6.70 -10.78 -20.85
C ALA A 150 -7.06 -9.78 -19.74
N ASP A 151 -8.29 -9.86 -19.24
CA ASP A 151 -8.77 -9.02 -18.14
C ASP A 151 -8.58 -9.74 -16.79
N PHE A 152 -7.78 -9.15 -15.91
CA PHE A 152 -7.43 -9.69 -14.60
C PHE A 152 -8.21 -9.02 -13.48
N THR A 153 -8.86 -9.81 -12.63
CA THR A 153 -9.44 -9.33 -11.37
C THR A 153 -8.34 -9.33 -10.31
N LEU A 154 -7.57 -8.22 -10.22
CA LEU A 154 -6.41 -8.11 -9.33
C LEU A 154 -6.78 -8.37 -7.86
N THR A 155 -7.96 -7.89 -7.44
CA THR A 155 -8.48 -8.02 -6.07
C THR A 155 -8.74 -9.46 -5.60
N ASP A 156 -8.70 -10.44 -6.51
CA ASP A 156 -8.77 -11.87 -6.14
C ASP A 156 -7.56 -12.32 -5.28
N ARG A 157 -6.51 -11.49 -5.22
CA ARG A 157 -5.30 -11.76 -4.44
C ARG A 157 -5.20 -10.96 -3.15
N ASP A 158 -6.11 -10.02 -2.88
CA ASP A 158 -6.12 -9.19 -1.67
C ASP A 158 -6.01 -10.04 -0.40
N ALA A 159 -6.80 -11.10 -0.30
CA ALA A 159 -6.80 -11.96 0.87
C ALA A 159 -5.46 -12.68 1.13
N GLN A 160 -4.72 -13.01 0.07
CA GLN A 160 -3.39 -13.62 0.18
C GLN A 160 -2.35 -12.57 0.61
N ILE A 161 -2.39 -11.39 0.00
CA ILE A 161 -1.46 -10.28 0.29
C ILE A 161 -1.66 -9.79 1.72
N ILE A 162 -2.91 -9.60 2.15
CA ILE A 162 -3.27 -9.15 3.49
C ILE A 162 -2.98 -10.20 4.56
N ASN A 163 -3.19 -11.47 4.26
CA ASN A 163 -3.00 -12.62 5.18
C ASN A 163 -3.59 -12.40 6.59
N GLY A 164 -4.78 -11.78 6.64
CA GLY A 164 -5.54 -11.58 7.89
C GLY A 164 -5.05 -10.41 8.75
N GLN A 165 -4.16 -9.54 8.27
CA GLN A 165 -3.79 -8.30 8.96
C GLN A 165 -5.01 -7.36 9.03
N PRO A 166 -5.30 -6.74 10.19
CA PRO A 166 -6.40 -5.80 10.32
C PRO A 166 -6.03 -4.42 9.80
N ASP A 167 -7.04 -3.60 9.50
CA ASP A 167 -6.93 -2.17 9.22
C ASP A 167 -5.96 -1.80 8.08
N VAL A 168 -5.87 -2.68 7.06
CA VAL A 168 -5.04 -2.51 5.87
C VAL A 168 -5.88 -2.63 4.60
N PHE A 169 -5.40 -2.04 3.51
CA PHE A 169 -5.98 -2.19 2.18
C PHE A 169 -4.88 -2.39 1.13
N VAL A 170 -5.26 -2.86 -0.06
CA VAL A 170 -4.33 -3.15 -1.16
C VAL A 170 -4.63 -2.24 -2.35
N MET A 171 -3.58 -1.69 -2.93
CA MET A 171 -3.58 -0.98 -4.21
C MET A 171 -2.63 -1.66 -5.18
N TYR A 172 -2.91 -1.57 -6.48
CA TYR A 172 -2.09 -2.19 -7.52
C TYR A 172 -1.52 -1.15 -8.46
N PHE A 173 -0.27 -1.35 -8.91
CA PHE A 173 0.46 -0.42 -9.76
C PHE A 173 1.26 -1.15 -10.84
N GLU A 174 1.54 -0.48 -11.96
CA GLU A 174 2.32 -1.09 -13.06
C GLU A 174 3.80 -1.25 -12.73
N THR A 175 4.37 -0.36 -11.91
CA THR A 175 5.80 -0.39 -11.55
C THR A 175 5.98 -0.27 -10.03
N TYR A 176 7.17 -0.68 -9.57
CA TYR A 176 7.56 -0.55 -8.18
C TYR A 176 7.58 0.93 -7.74
N GLU A 177 8.10 1.82 -8.58
CA GLU A 177 8.20 3.26 -8.28
C GLU A 177 6.82 3.89 -8.06
N LEU A 178 5.83 3.52 -8.88
CA LEU A 178 4.45 4.00 -8.70
C LEU A 178 3.81 3.43 -7.42
N ALA A 179 4.12 2.18 -7.09
CA ALA A 179 3.67 1.58 -5.85
C ALA A 179 4.33 2.23 -4.62
N ASP A 180 5.61 2.60 -4.72
CA ASP A 180 6.34 3.29 -3.66
C ASP A 180 5.82 4.71 -3.44
N GLU A 181 5.51 5.45 -4.53
CA GLU A 181 4.85 6.75 -4.45
C GLU A 181 3.44 6.67 -3.85
N GLY A 182 2.68 5.60 -4.15
CA GLY A 182 1.36 5.36 -3.61
C GLY A 182 0.28 6.35 -4.05
N ASP A 183 0.49 7.06 -5.17
CA ASP A 183 -0.48 8.02 -5.69
C ASP A 183 -1.72 7.27 -6.23
N PRO A 184 -2.91 7.46 -5.64
CA PRO A 184 -4.13 6.77 -6.06
C PRO A 184 -4.56 7.10 -7.50
N ASP A 185 -4.11 8.21 -8.08
CA ASP A 185 -4.38 8.54 -9.48
C ASP A 185 -3.65 7.61 -10.46
N ASN A 186 -2.60 6.94 -10.01
CA ASN A 186 -1.81 5.97 -10.78
C ASN A 186 -2.19 4.51 -10.49
N GLN A 187 -3.19 4.28 -9.64
CA GLN A 187 -3.64 2.94 -9.27
C GLN A 187 -4.29 2.22 -10.46
N LEU A 188 -3.96 0.94 -10.63
CA LEU A 188 -4.63 0.04 -11.56
C LEU A 188 -6.04 -0.28 -11.07
N ILE A 189 -7.02 -0.15 -11.98
CA ILE A 189 -8.43 -0.45 -11.69
C ILE A 189 -8.73 -1.89 -12.09
N SER A 190 -9.32 -2.65 -11.17
CA SER A 190 -9.76 -4.03 -11.43
C SER A 190 -11.19 -4.05 -12.04
N PRO A 191 -11.48 -4.79 -13.13
CA PRO A 191 -10.53 -5.62 -13.89
C PRO A 191 -9.50 -4.80 -14.65
N TYR A 192 -8.30 -5.33 -14.78
CA TYR A 192 -7.15 -4.73 -15.45
C TYR A 192 -6.74 -5.59 -16.66
N THR A 193 -6.70 -5.02 -17.85
CA THR A 193 -6.14 -5.66 -19.01
C THR A 193 -4.63 -5.51 -19.02
N ASN A 194 -3.87 -6.60 -19.11
CA ASN A 194 -2.40 -6.53 -19.15
C ASN A 194 -1.91 -5.68 -20.34
N THR A 195 -0.80 -4.97 -20.16
CA THR A 195 -0.16 -4.13 -21.19
C THR A 195 1.05 -4.82 -21.82
N VAL A 196 1.54 -5.88 -21.19
CA VAL A 196 2.62 -6.74 -21.68
C VAL A 196 2.05 -8.13 -21.96
N VAL A 197 2.18 -8.62 -23.18
CA VAL A 197 1.63 -9.89 -23.64
C VAL A 197 2.18 -11.10 -22.87
N TRP A 198 1.33 -12.08 -22.60
CA TRP A 198 1.59 -13.39 -22.01
C TRP A 198 2.01 -13.38 -20.55
N ASN A 199 2.91 -12.50 -20.15
CA ASN A 199 3.38 -12.44 -18.76
C ASN A 199 3.71 -11.00 -18.38
N GLN A 200 3.08 -10.50 -17.34
CA GLN A 200 3.33 -9.17 -16.79
C GLN A 200 3.41 -9.27 -15.26
N THR A 201 4.39 -8.57 -14.67
CA THR A 201 4.42 -8.33 -13.23
C THR A 201 3.81 -6.96 -12.94
N VAL A 202 2.91 -6.92 -11.97
CA VAL A 202 2.38 -5.70 -11.36
C VAL A 202 2.73 -5.71 -9.88
N PHE A 203 2.65 -4.56 -9.22
CA PHE A 203 3.06 -4.38 -7.84
C PHE A 203 1.85 -4.09 -6.96
N ALA A 204 1.72 -4.87 -5.90
CA ALA A 204 0.68 -4.69 -4.90
C ALA A 204 1.26 -3.99 -3.66
N ARG A 205 0.75 -2.81 -3.35
CA ARG A 205 1.03 -2.05 -2.14
C ARG A 205 -0.04 -2.35 -1.11
N ILE A 206 0.35 -2.91 0.03
CA ILE A 206 -0.50 -3.00 1.21
C ILE A 206 -0.21 -1.81 2.11
N GLU A 207 -1.23 -1.08 2.52
CA GLU A 207 -1.10 0.13 3.32
C GLU A 207 -2.01 0.09 4.54
N GLU A 208 -1.51 0.55 5.67
CA GLU A 208 -2.26 0.68 6.91
C GLU A 208 -3.07 1.98 6.88
N ILE A 209 -4.35 1.92 7.32
CA ILE A 209 -5.34 2.98 7.13
C ILE A 209 -5.03 4.25 7.95
N SER A 210 -4.46 4.11 9.16
CA SER A 210 -4.33 5.22 10.11
C SER A 210 -3.04 6.02 9.92
N TYR A 211 -1.92 5.34 9.60
CA TYR A 211 -0.59 5.97 9.58
C TYR A 211 0.01 6.02 8.18
N GLY A 212 -0.58 5.28 7.22
CA GLY A 212 -0.07 5.20 5.87
C GLY A 212 1.23 4.38 5.72
N CYS A 213 1.61 3.61 6.74
CA CYS A 213 2.72 2.68 6.64
C CYS A 213 2.41 1.58 5.65
N TYR A 214 3.36 1.22 4.79
CA TYR A 214 3.12 0.30 3.68
C TYR A 214 4.26 -0.67 3.46
N ASP A 215 3.95 -1.72 2.69
CA ASP A 215 4.91 -2.66 2.12
C ASP A 215 4.45 -3.05 0.71
N ILE A 216 5.37 -3.57 -0.12
CA ILE A 216 5.11 -3.84 -1.54
C ILE A 216 5.52 -5.27 -1.87
N THR A 217 4.68 -5.95 -2.66
CA THR A 217 4.99 -7.26 -3.23
C THR A 217 4.66 -7.32 -4.73
N GLU A 218 5.24 -8.27 -5.42
CA GLU A 218 4.97 -8.53 -6.83
C GLU A 218 3.75 -9.45 -6.99
N LEU A 219 2.96 -9.23 -8.05
CA LEU A 219 1.90 -10.11 -8.51
C LEU A 219 2.14 -10.42 -9.98
N GLU A 220 2.33 -11.70 -10.29
CA GLU A 220 2.44 -12.17 -11.67
C GLU A 220 1.04 -12.36 -12.31
N LEU A 221 0.88 -11.81 -13.50
CA LEU A 221 -0.25 -11.98 -14.39
C LEU A 221 0.18 -12.85 -15.56
N VAL A 222 -0.43 -14.01 -15.74
CA VAL A 222 -0.05 -14.99 -16.76
C VAL A 222 -1.24 -15.26 -17.68
N VAL A 223 -1.04 -15.01 -18.97
CA VAL A 223 -2.00 -15.40 -20.02
C VAL A 223 -1.49 -16.68 -20.67
N LEU A 224 -2.32 -17.73 -20.66
CA LEU A 224 -2.03 -18.97 -21.36
C LEU A 224 -2.69 -18.95 -22.72
N GLU A 225 -1.96 -19.39 -23.73
CA GLU A 225 -2.50 -19.56 -25.07
C GLU A 225 -3.62 -20.61 -25.06
N SER A 226 -4.81 -20.24 -25.55
CA SER A 226 -5.90 -21.19 -25.76
C SER A 226 -5.61 -22.06 -26.94
N PRO A 227 -6.06 -23.34 -26.92
CA PRO A 227 -5.86 -24.26 -28.02
C PRO A 227 -6.54 -23.75 -29.31
N ASP A 228 -5.79 -23.67 -30.41
CA ASP A 228 -6.35 -23.37 -31.73
C ASP A 228 -7.14 -24.60 -32.25
N ILE A 229 -8.46 -24.53 -32.11
CA ILE A 229 -9.36 -25.59 -32.51
C ILE A 229 -10.30 -25.13 -33.63
N ASN A 230 -10.77 -26.07 -34.45
CA ASN A 230 -11.82 -25.79 -35.42
C ASN A 230 -13.17 -25.55 -34.72
N THR A 231 -13.59 -24.27 -34.65
CA THR A 231 -14.86 -23.88 -34.01
C THR A 231 -16.10 -24.15 -34.85
N GLU A 232 -15.93 -24.43 -36.15
CA GLU A 232 -17.01 -24.68 -37.09
C GLU A 232 -16.85 -26.05 -37.81
N PRO A 233 -16.89 -27.20 -37.08
CA PRO A 233 -16.83 -28.48 -37.71
C PRO A 233 -18.05 -28.73 -38.59
N THR A 234 -17.89 -29.60 -39.60
CA THR A 234 -18.98 -29.94 -40.47
C THR A 234 -20.09 -30.75 -39.76
N ASP A 235 -21.32 -30.51 -40.17
CA ASP A 235 -22.47 -31.31 -39.66
C ASP A 235 -22.24 -32.81 -39.85
N TYR A 236 -22.78 -33.62 -38.91
CA TYR A 236 -22.68 -35.06 -38.94
C TYR A 236 -24.03 -35.67 -39.32
N TYR A 237 -24.08 -36.33 -40.45
CA TYR A 237 -25.30 -36.95 -41.02
C TYR A 237 -25.21 -38.49 -41.02
N LEU A 238 -26.26 -39.16 -40.53
CA LEU A 238 -26.47 -40.57 -40.66
C LEU A 238 -27.85 -40.82 -41.31
N CYS A 239 -28.02 -42.01 -41.91
CA CYS A 239 -29.34 -42.45 -42.44
C CYS A 239 -30.04 -43.24 -41.33
N ASP A 240 -31.29 -42.91 -41.04
CA ASP A 240 -32.18 -43.68 -40.19
C ASP A 240 -32.72 -44.92 -40.98
N ASP A 241 -32.08 -46.06 -40.70
CA ASP A 241 -32.33 -47.29 -41.51
C ASP A 241 -33.60 -47.96 -41.09
N ASP A 242 -34.05 -47.83 -39.83
CA ASP A 242 -35.26 -48.50 -39.31
C ASP A 242 -36.46 -47.56 -39.16
N GLN A 243 -36.23 -46.23 -39.39
CA GLN A 243 -37.23 -45.16 -39.38
C GLN A 243 -37.84 -44.91 -37.98
N ASP A 244 -37.09 -45.13 -36.93
CA ASP A 244 -37.50 -44.83 -35.55
C ASP A 244 -37.20 -43.39 -35.10
N GLY A 245 -36.42 -42.62 -35.89
CA GLY A 245 -36.05 -41.25 -35.67
C GLY A 245 -34.85 -41.11 -34.78
N ILE A 246 -34.12 -42.16 -34.45
CA ILE A 246 -32.92 -42.14 -33.57
C ILE A 246 -31.78 -42.91 -34.27
N GLU A 247 -30.60 -42.26 -34.30
CA GLU A 247 -29.39 -42.93 -34.79
C GLU A 247 -28.25 -42.81 -33.76
N LEU A 248 -27.34 -43.81 -33.82
CA LEU A 248 -26.16 -43.84 -32.96
C LEU A 248 -24.98 -43.10 -33.62
N PHE A 249 -24.67 -41.94 -33.13
CA PHE A 249 -23.56 -41.11 -33.60
C PHE A 249 -22.28 -41.43 -32.84
N ASP A 250 -21.20 -41.70 -33.56
CA ASP A 250 -19.84 -41.73 -33.02
C ASP A 250 -19.26 -40.30 -33.08
N LEU A 251 -19.48 -39.52 -32.02
CA LEU A 251 -19.01 -38.15 -31.95
C LEU A 251 -17.47 -38.05 -31.93
N THR A 252 -16.79 -39.10 -31.48
CA THR A 252 -15.33 -39.15 -31.45
C THR A 252 -14.73 -39.20 -32.87
N SER A 253 -15.50 -39.60 -33.86
CA SER A 253 -15.09 -39.54 -35.27
C SER A 253 -14.81 -38.11 -35.77
N LYS A 254 -15.35 -37.09 -35.06
CA LYS A 254 -15.14 -35.68 -35.34
C LYS A 254 -13.94 -35.07 -34.59
N GLU A 255 -13.33 -35.81 -33.68
CA GLU A 255 -12.23 -35.33 -32.85
C GLU A 255 -11.10 -34.74 -33.69
N PHE A 256 -10.66 -35.45 -34.73
CA PHE A 256 -9.59 -34.96 -35.60
C PHE A 256 -9.97 -33.67 -36.37
N GLU A 257 -11.24 -33.54 -36.77
CA GLU A 257 -11.72 -32.32 -37.45
C GLU A 257 -11.73 -31.11 -36.50
N ILE A 258 -11.99 -31.36 -35.20
CA ILE A 258 -12.11 -30.32 -34.17
C ILE A 258 -10.76 -29.93 -33.62
N ILE A 259 -9.98 -30.86 -33.09
CA ILE A 259 -8.73 -30.60 -32.37
C ILE A 259 -7.45 -30.96 -33.14
N GLY A 260 -7.58 -31.63 -34.31
CA GLY A 260 -6.42 -32.07 -35.12
C GLY A 260 -5.48 -32.99 -34.32
N PHE A 261 -4.18 -32.66 -34.30
CA PHE A 261 -3.14 -33.38 -33.55
C PHE A 261 -2.62 -32.58 -32.33
N LEU A 262 -3.46 -31.75 -31.70
CA LEU A 262 -3.05 -30.96 -30.52
C LEU A 262 -2.71 -31.90 -29.35
N PRO A 263 -1.45 -31.91 -28.86
CA PRO A 263 -1.04 -32.72 -27.75
C PRO A 263 -1.57 -32.17 -26.43
N GLY A 264 -2.04 -33.04 -25.52
CA GLY A 264 -2.46 -32.63 -24.19
C GLY A 264 -3.86 -32.02 -24.10
N VAL A 265 -4.58 -31.92 -25.23
CA VAL A 265 -5.97 -31.48 -25.27
C VAL A 265 -6.89 -32.71 -25.22
N THR A 266 -7.93 -32.64 -24.41
CA THR A 266 -8.98 -33.66 -24.31
C THR A 266 -10.30 -33.05 -24.75
N LEU A 267 -10.96 -33.66 -25.72
CA LEU A 267 -12.26 -33.21 -26.20
C LEU A 267 -13.38 -33.90 -25.41
N THR A 268 -14.30 -33.11 -24.89
CA THR A 268 -15.52 -33.59 -24.22
C THR A 268 -16.75 -33.06 -24.96
N TYR A 269 -17.86 -33.78 -24.86
CA TYR A 269 -19.12 -33.47 -25.56
C TYR A 269 -20.22 -33.21 -24.53
N HIS A 270 -21.04 -32.18 -24.75
CA HIS A 270 -22.07 -31.73 -23.82
C HIS A 270 -23.37 -31.39 -24.53
N LEU A 271 -24.49 -31.47 -23.80
CA LEU A 271 -25.83 -31.16 -24.34
C LEU A 271 -26.19 -29.67 -24.15
N THR A 272 -25.45 -28.95 -23.37
CA THR A 272 -25.68 -27.52 -23.13
C THR A 272 -24.36 -26.74 -23.25
N TRP A 273 -24.47 -25.48 -23.64
CA TRP A 273 -23.33 -24.58 -23.71
C TRP A 273 -22.69 -24.38 -22.32
N GLU A 274 -23.53 -24.17 -21.28
CA GLU A 274 -23.06 -23.98 -19.91
C GLU A 274 -22.29 -25.24 -19.43
N GLY A 275 -22.80 -26.44 -19.73
CA GLY A 275 -22.11 -27.69 -19.39
C GLY A 275 -20.73 -27.83 -20.06
N ALA A 276 -20.63 -27.39 -21.32
CA ALA A 276 -19.34 -27.35 -22.02
C ALA A 276 -18.39 -26.32 -21.46
N PHE A 277 -18.89 -25.10 -21.15
CA PHE A 277 -18.12 -24.01 -20.59
C PHE A 277 -17.58 -24.34 -19.19
N ASP A 278 -18.44 -24.91 -18.33
CA ASP A 278 -18.07 -25.26 -16.95
C ASP A 278 -17.34 -26.61 -16.84
N GLY A 279 -17.21 -27.36 -17.94
CA GLY A 279 -16.60 -28.70 -17.95
C GLY A 279 -17.40 -29.75 -17.17
N VAL A 280 -18.73 -29.57 -17.01
CA VAL A 280 -19.59 -30.46 -16.22
C VAL A 280 -20.63 -31.15 -17.10
N GLY A 281 -21.00 -32.37 -16.71
CA GLY A 281 -22.05 -33.11 -17.43
C GLY A 281 -21.64 -33.60 -18.83
N ALA A 282 -20.36 -33.93 -19.04
CA ALA A 282 -19.89 -34.54 -20.28
C ALA A 282 -20.65 -35.83 -20.60
N LEU A 283 -20.91 -36.04 -21.87
CA LEU A 283 -21.58 -37.27 -22.36
C LEU A 283 -20.72 -38.50 -22.02
N PRO A 284 -21.27 -39.51 -21.33
CA PRO A 284 -20.47 -40.64 -20.87
C PRO A 284 -20.06 -41.63 -21.98
N ASN A 285 -20.78 -41.66 -23.10
CA ASN A 285 -20.52 -42.54 -24.24
C ASN A 285 -20.58 -41.76 -25.56
N PRO A 286 -19.59 -40.89 -25.84
CA PRO A 286 -19.59 -40.08 -27.06
C PRO A 286 -19.42 -40.91 -28.34
N GLU A 287 -18.87 -42.13 -28.25
CA GLU A 287 -18.73 -43.07 -29.36
C GLU A 287 -20.03 -43.73 -29.78
N ALA A 288 -21.10 -43.63 -29.01
CA ALA A 288 -22.39 -44.20 -29.31
C ALA A 288 -23.54 -43.33 -28.74
N TYR A 289 -23.59 -42.09 -29.17
CA TYR A 289 -24.59 -41.13 -28.71
C TYR A 289 -25.90 -41.30 -29.50
N PRO A 290 -27.05 -41.61 -28.84
CA PRO A 290 -28.35 -41.70 -29.52
C PRO A 290 -28.87 -40.29 -29.83
N GLY A 291 -28.69 -39.83 -31.06
CA GLY A 291 -29.10 -38.50 -31.53
C GLY A 291 -30.36 -38.57 -32.40
N THR A 292 -31.12 -37.47 -32.39
CA THR A 292 -32.26 -37.23 -33.28
C THR A 292 -31.92 -36.08 -34.25
N ASP A 293 -32.71 -35.94 -35.31
CA ASP A 293 -32.51 -34.81 -36.24
C ASP A 293 -32.52 -33.44 -35.53
N GLY A 294 -31.55 -32.60 -35.87
CA GLY A 294 -31.39 -31.28 -35.29
C GLY A 294 -30.79 -31.20 -33.88
N THR A 295 -30.27 -32.34 -33.35
CA THR A 295 -29.54 -32.30 -32.05
C THR A 295 -28.27 -31.47 -32.16
N VAL A 296 -28.07 -30.51 -31.22
CA VAL A 296 -26.87 -29.70 -31.10
C VAL A 296 -26.01 -30.26 -29.97
N ILE A 297 -24.76 -30.50 -30.25
CA ILE A 297 -23.76 -30.95 -29.27
C ILE A 297 -22.71 -29.83 -29.09
N TYR A 298 -22.45 -29.48 -27.85
CA TYR A 298 -21.41 -28.52 -27.45
C TYR A 298 -20.14 -29.26 -27.01
N ARG A 299 -19.00 -28.65 -27.16
CA ARG A 299 -17.70 -29.25 -26.91
C ARG A 299 -16.73 -28.23 -26.30
#